data_43726ff429a7d2c80959b596bf6803a4
#
_entry.id   43726ff429a7d2c80959b596bf6803a4
#
_cell.length_a   1.000
_cell.length_b   1.000
_cell.length_c   1.000
_cell.angle_alpha   90.00
_cell.angle_beta   90.00
_cell.angle_gamma   90.00
#
_symmetry.space_group_name_H-M   'P 1'
#
loop_
_entity.id
_entity.type
_entity.pdbx_description
1 polymer ?
#
loop_
_entity_poly.entity_id
_entity_poly.type
_entity_poly.pdbx_seq_one_letter_code
_entity_poly.pdbx_strand_id
1 'polypeptide(L)'
;MSLAKPYGRGMNPKFSVDPAVSQAWVAVAHGARMSSRILQSVGDPVPRSKFAELNAIYPQEKASDWHCSYLGAALEHLMVWADIVAPLVFHPHQVVAHTFRPPHTLGRAALEVASQAVWMTAGGTALECARRHLSLVRWDYAEHRKSVFGQEAKDGVDERDATLVKRASGVFTEGDLHPPNHYTVLRAAAPVVSSNPDDLERIWPAASGSAHGRVWPALSLQHVVPLREYEPGQYRTIRIPDTDGMTEVLEVAERMTSYGVLRHADFCGADLPVRIEEARLWLTSVVPLREDADPVAVARLRRRAPTVSGRPPSTTDGSPKEDS
;
A
#
# COMPACT_ATOMS: atom_id res chain seq x y z
N MET A 1 -23.06 20.04 -15.53
CA MET A 1 -22.18 20.79 -14.59
C MET A 1 -22.76 22.18 -14.40
N SER A 2 -23.36 22.50 -13.25
CA SER A 2 -23.97 23.80 -12.98
C SER A 2 -22.91 24.72 -12.35
N LEU A 3 -22.59 25.82 -13.02
CA LEU A 3 -21.67 26.84 -12.52
C LEU A 3 -22.38 27.69 -11.49
N ALA A 4 -21.98 27.65 -10.25
CA ALA A 4 -22.44 28.52 -9.19
C ALA A 4 -21.87 29.94 -9.39
N LYS A 5 -22.64 30.96 -8.92
CA LYS A 5 -22.44 32.40 -9.08
C LYS A 5 -21.03 32.95 -8.81
N PRO A 6 -20.67 34.14 -9.37
CA PRO A 6 -19.31 34.66 -9.35
C PRO A 6 -18.78 34.93 -7.95
N TYR A 7 -17.54 34.49 -7.77
CA TYR A 7 -16.81 34.41 -6.49
C TYR A 7 -16.32 35.77 -5.99
N GLY A 8 -16.52 36.03 -4.69
CA GLY A 8 -15.79 37.05 -3.94
C GLY A 8 -14.29 36.71 -3.82
N ARG A 9 -13.47 37.74 -3.58
CA ARG A 9 -12.01 37.59 -3.41
C ARG A 9 -11.71 36.55 -2.33
N GLY A 10 -11.05 35.44 -2.72
CA GLY A 10 -10.41 34.53 -1.77
C GLY A 10 -10.95 33.09 -1.65
N MET A 11 -12.04 32.71 -2.35
CA MET A 11 -12.55 31.34 -2.28
C MET A 11 -12.16 30.54 -3.53
N ASN A 12 -11.39 29.47 -3.36
CA ASN A 12 -11.25 28.47 -4.40
C ASN A 12 -12.60 27.76 -4.62
N PRO A 13 -13.05 27.59 -5.87
CA PRO A 13 -14.29 26.86 -6.15
C PRO A 13 -14.20 25.44 -5.60
N LYS A 14 -15.23 25.00 -4.89
CA LYS A 14 -15.35 23.61 -4.42
C LYS A 14 -16.09 22.81 -5.48
N PHE A 15 -15.52 21.67 -5.84
CA PHE A 15 -16.14 20.69 -6.72
C PHE A 15 -16.45 19.46 -5.89
N SER A 16 -17.64 18.89 -6.05
CA SER A 16 -17.99 17.62 -5.44
C SER A 16 -17.39 16.49 -6.27
N VAL A 17 -16.89 15.47 -5.60
CA VAL A 17 -16.44 14.21 -6.22
C VAL A 17 -17.68 13.47 -6.74
N ASP A 18 -17.55 12.83 -7.89
CA ASP A 18 -18.60 11.99 -8.44
C ASP A 18 -18.91 10.82 -7.49
N PRO A 19 -20.19 10.48 -7.26
CA PRO A 19 -20.56 9.36 -6.39
C PRO A 19 -19.91 8.02 -6.77
N ALA A 20 -19.72 7.72 -8.04
CA ALA A 20 -19.06 6.48 -8.48
C ALA A 20 -17.59 6.47 -8.09
N VAL A 21 -16.88 7.58 -8.28
CA VAL A 21 -15.50 7.77 -7.82
C VAL A 21 -15.40 7.64 -6.30
N SER A 22 -16.33 8.26 -5.57
CA SER A 22 -16.37 8.16 -4.11
C SER A 22 -16.56 6.72 -3.64
N GLN A 23 -17.41 5.94 -4.32
CA GLN A 23 -17.62 4.52 -4.03
C GLN A 23 -16.35 3.70 -4.30
N ALA A 24 -15.64 3.95 -5.39
CA ALA A 24 -14.36 3.29 -5.70
C ALA A 24 -13.32 3.57 -4.61
N TRP A 25 -13.21 4.81 -4.15
CA TRP A 25 -12.30 5.17 -3.06
C TRP A 25 -12.66 4.50 -1.73
N VAL A 26 -13.95 4.38 -1.42
CA VAL A 26 -14.44 3.64 -0.24
C VAL A 26 -14.14 2.15 -0.38
N ALA A 27 -14.27 1.57 -1.58
CA ALA A 27 -13.93 0.18 -1.83
C ALA A 27 -12.43 -0.10 -1.58
N VAL A 28 -11.54 0.77 -2.06
CA VAL A 28 -10.10 0.72 -1.75
C VAL A 28 -9.85 0.79 -0.24
N ALA A 29 -10.52 1.70 0.47
CA ALA A 29 -10.39 1.84 1.91
C ALA A 29 -10.83 0.57 2.67
N HIS A 30 -11.92 -0.03 2.26
CA HIS A 30 -12.42 -1.28 2.86
C HIS A 30 -11.51 -2.47 2.54
N GLY A 31 -11.00 -2.57 1.30
CA GLY A 31 -10.03 -3.58 0.89
C GLY A 31 -8.74 -3.50 1.73
N ALA A 32 -8.20 -2.31 1.91
CA ALA A 32 -7.02 -2.08 2.75
C ALA A 32 -7.25 -2.50 4.21
N ARG A 33 -8.41 -2.16 4.80
CA ARG A 33 -8.76 -2.55 6.17
C ARG A 33 -8.93 -4.06 6.33
N MET A 34 -9.60 -4.71 5.37
CA MET A 34 -9.72 -6.17 5.37
C MET A 34 -8.35 -6.84 5.26
N SER A 35 -7.53 -6.39 4.34
CA SER A 35 -6.17 -6.89 4.13
C SER A 35 -5.30 -6.72 5.38
N SER A 36 -5.39 -5.55 6.04
CA SER A 36 -4.71 -5.31 7.31
C SER A 36 -5.17 -6.30 8.40
N ARG A 37 -6.47 -6.54 8.50
CA ARG A 37 -7.02 -7.51 9.47
C ARG A 37 -6.58 -8.93 9.19
N ILE A 38 -6.56 -9.35 7.91
CA ILE A 38 -6.07 -10.66 7.50
C ILE A 38 -4.59 -10.80 7.87
N LEU A 39 -3.75 -9.84 7.46
CA LEU A 39 -2.31 -9.90 7.72
C LEU A 39 -2.01 -10.03 9.22
N GLN A 40 -2.70 -9.25 10.06
CA GLN A 40 -2.57 -9.29 11.53
C GLN A 40 -3.04 -10.61 12.16
N SER A 41 -3.91 -11.36 11.48
CA SER A 41 -4.43 -12.64 11.98
C SER A 41 -3.58 -13.84 11.58
N VAL A 42 -2.60 -13.66 10.70
CA VAL A 42 -1.69 -14.71 10.25
C VAL A 42 -0.51 -14.77 11.22
N GLY A 43 -0.29 -15.95 11.79
CA GLY A 43 0.88 -16.21 12.63
C GLY A 43 2.10 -16.68 11.82
N ASP A 44 3.07 -17.21 12.54
CA ASP A 44 4.26 -17.80 11.94
C ASP A 44 3.92 -18.93 10.95
N PRO A 45 4.77 -19.16 9.94
CA PRO A 45 4.58 -20.24 8.98
C PRO A 45 4.48 -21.61 9.66
N VAL A 46 3.38 -22.34 9.38
CA VAL A 46 3.23 -23.70 9.91
C VAL A 46 4.24 -24.67 9.26
N PRO A 47 4.62 -25.76 9.93
CA PRO A 47 5.53 -26.75 9.37
C PRO A 47 5.04 -27.27 8.00
N ARG A 48 5.96 -27.36 7.04
CA ARG A 48 5.72 -27.77 5.64
C ARG A 48 4.93 -26.76 4.79
N SER A 49 4.64 -25.56 5.31
CA SER A 49 4.13 -24.47 4.49
C SER A 49 5.21 -23.97 3.53
N LYS A 50 4.78 -23.25 2.48
CA LYS A 50 5.71 -22.71 1.47
C LYS A 50 6.73 -21.75 2.11
N PHE A 51 6.33 -20.90 3.06
CA PHE A 51 7.30 -20.07 3.78
C PHE A 51 8.20 -20.86 4.71
N ALA A 52 7.75 -21.96 5.31
CA ALA A 52 8.66 -22.82 6.07
C ALA A 52 9.76 -23.40 5.19
N GLU A 53 9.43 -23.80 3.95
CA GLU A 53 10.40 -24.27 2.97
C GLU A 53 11.36 -23.15 2.51
N LEU A 54 10.83 -21.96 2.20
CA LEU A 54 11.66 -20.80 1.82
C LEU A 54 12.62 -20.40 2.94
N ASN A 55 12.12 -20.28 4.17
CA ASN A 55 12.92 -19.91 5.34
C ASN A 55 14.03 -20.92 5.64
N ALA A 56 13.83 -22.19 5.28
CA ALA A 56 14.85 -23.23 5.45
C ALA A 56 16.03 -23.06 4.47
N ILE A 57 15.82 -22.44 3.29
CA ILE A 57 16.90 -22.18 2.32
C ILE A 57 17.87 -21.13 2.86
N TYR A 58 17.35 -20.07 3.51
CA TYR A 58 18.20 -19.03 4.12
C TYR A 58 17.55 -18.55 5.44
N PRO A 59 17.87 -19.20 6.58
CA PRO A 59 17.17 -18.94 7.83
C PRO A 59 17.58 -17.65 8.57
N GLN A 60 18.66 -16.99 8.16
CA GLN A 60 19.16 -15.76 8.78
C GLN A 60 18.31 -14.53 8.43
N GLU A 61 17.74 -14.52 7.23
CA GLU A 61 16.82 -13.47 6.75
C GLU A 61 15.57 -14.20 6.25
N LYS A 62 14.59 -14.39 7.14
CA LYS A 62 13.39 -15.16 6.81
C LYS A 62 12.55 -14.47 5.76
N ALA A 63 12.26 -15.16 4.67
CA ALA A 63 11.43 -14.67 3.59
C ALA A 63 10.01 -14.28 4.05
N SER A 64 9.44 -15.00 5.03
CA SER A 64 8.14 -14.68 5.64
C SER A 64 8.13 -13.31 6.31
N ASP A 65 9.17 -12.96 7.05
CA ASP A 65 9.25 -11.74 7.82
C ASP A 65 9.39 -10.52 6.90
N TRP A 66 10.24 -10.64 5.89
CA TRP A 66 10.40 -9.62 4.85
C TRP A 66 9.13 -9.41 4.04
N HIS A 67 8.47 -10.50 3.65
CA HIS A 67 7.20 -10.41 2.92
C HIS A 67 6.12 -9.72 3.75
N CYS A 68 6.00 -10.08 5.03
CA CYS A 68 5.09 -9.44 5.97
C CYS A 68 5.39 -7.94 6.13
N SER A 69 6.68 -7.58 6.26
CA SER A 69 7.13 -6.20 6.38
C SER A 69 6.77 -5.35 5.15
N TYR A 70 6.98 -5.86 3.93
CA TYR A 70 6.57 -5.17 2.70
C TYR A 70 5.07 -4.91 2.67
N LEU A 71 4.25 -5.90 3.01
CA LEU A 71 2.80 -5.76 3.02
C LEU A 71 2.32 -4.82 4.13
N GLY A 72 2.98 -4.87 5.30
CA GLY A 72 2.72 -3.93 6.39
C GLY A 72 2.93 -2.48 5.96
N ALA A 73 4.07 -2.20 5.33
CA ALA A 73 4.38 -0.86 4.83
C ALA A 73 3.39 -0.40 3.72
N ALA A 74 2.99 -1.31 2.81
CA ALA A 74 1.98 -0.99 1.80
C ALA A 74 0.63 -0.62 2.45
N LEU A 75 0.23 -1.39 3.47
CA LEU A 75 -1.01 -1.16 4.20
C LEU A 75 -0.97 0.14 5.01
N GLU A 76 0.15 0.52 5.60
CA GLU A 76 0.29 1.81 6.29
C GLU A 76 -0.07 2.98 5.36
N HIS A 77 0.42 2.98 4.13
CA HIS A 77 0.08 4.00 3.14
C HIS A 77 -1.41 3.98 2.76
N LEU A 78 -1.98 2.80 2.49
CA LEU A 78 -3.38 2.67 2.12
C LEU A 78 -4.33 2.98 3.29
N MET A 79 -3.93 2.70 4.53
CA MET A 79 -4.72 3.03 5.72
C MET A 79 -4.81 4.54 5.96
N VAL A 80 -3.74 5.30 5.69
CA VAL A 80 -3.81 6.78 5.70
C VAL A 80 -4.87 7.27 4.72
N TRP A 81 -4.91 6.70 3.50
CA TRP A 81 -5.94 7.02 2.53
C TRP A 81 -7.34 6.60 3.03
N ALA A 82 -7.47 5.41 3.59
CA ALA A 82 -8.74 4.90 4.11
C ALA A 82 -9.34 5.79 5.21
N ASP A 83 -8.50 6.32 6.09
CA ASP A 83 -8.95 7.22 7.17
C ASP A 83 -9.36 8.59 6.67
N ILE A 84 -8.83 9.03 5.52
CA ILE A 84 -9.25 10.27 4.87
C ILE A 84 -10.60 10.12 4.16
N VAL A 85 -10.81 9.03 3.39
CA VAL A 85 -11.98 8.91 2.49
C VAL A 85 -13.16 8.16 3.10
N ALA A 86 -12.90 7.27 4.05
CA ALA A 86 -13.92 6.44 4.70
C ALA A 86 -13.63 6.32 6.21
N PRO A 87 -13.62 7.44 6.96
CA PRO A 87 -13.34 7.39 8.40
C PRO A 87 -14.34 6.49 9.12
N LEU A 88 -13.88 5.77 10.14
CA LEU A 88 -14.75 4.92 10.96
C LEU A 88 -15.55 5.72 11.99
N VAL A 89 -15.18 6.97 12.23
CA VAL A 89 -15.91 7.91 13.09
C VAL A 89 -16.21 9.16 12.26
N PHE A 90 -17.49 9.45 12.06
CA PHE A 90 -17.92 10.64 11.33
C PHE A 90 -18.22 11.81 12.27
N HIS A 91 -17.76 12.98 11.86
CA HIS A 91 -18.21 14.24 12.43
C HIS A 91 -19.25 14.87 11.49
N PRO A 92 -20.44 15.23 11.95
CA PRO A 92 -21.58 15.65 11.09
C PRO A 92 -21.27 16.81 10.13
N HIS A 93 -20.27 17.63 10.44
CA HIS A 93 -19.89 18.81 9.64
C HIS A 93 -18.50 18.69 9.01
N GLN A 94 -17.91 17.50 9.04
CA GLN A 94 -16.58 17.28 8.46
C GLN A 94 -16.66 17.35 6.93
N VAL A 95 -15.89 18.26 6.35
CA VAL A 95 -15.66 18.35 4.91
C VAL A 95 -14.24 17.94 4.63
N VAL A 96 -14.07 16.89 3.84
CA VAL A 96 -12.76 16.45 3.40
C VAL A 96 -12.46 17.08 2.05
N ALA A 97 -11.34 17.82 1.98
CA ALA A 97 -10.85 18.38 0.73
C ALA A 97 -9.71 17.51 0.18
N HIS A 98 -9.88 17.04 -1.03
CA HIS A 98 -8.87 16.24 -1.70
C HIS A 98 -7.99 17.14 -2.57
N THR A 99 -6.69 16.92 -2.47
CA THR A 99 -5.69 17.55 -3.33
C THR A 99 -5.04 16.51 -4.22
N PHE A 100 -4.47 16.95 -5.30
CA PHE A 100 -3.92 16.10 -6.37
C PHE A 100 -2.80 15.15 -5.92
N ARG A 101 -1.83 15.62 -5.13
CA ARG A 101 -0.59 14.86 -4.88
C ARG A 101 -0.70 13.72 -3.87
N PRO A 102 -1.40 13.86 -2.72
CA PRO A 102 -1.43 12.84 -1.68
C PRO A 102 -1.87 11.44 -2.17
N PRO A 103 -2.99 11.28 -2.90
CA PRO A 103 -3.39 9.96 -3.38
C PRO A 103 -2.35 9.30 -4.30
N HIS A 104 -1.72 10.08 -5.19
CA HIS A 104 -0.65 9.56 -6.04
C HIS A 104 0.59 9.14 -5.23
N THR A 105 0.95 9.90 -4.20
CA THR A 105 2.10 9.58 -3.34
C THR A 105 1.84 8.32 -2.53
N LEU A 106 0.68 8.22 -1.89
CA LEU A 106 0.29 7.06 -1.08
C LEU A 106 0.10 5.81 -1.94
N GLY A 107 -0.63 5.94 -3.06
CA GLY A 107 -0.85 4.83 -3.99
C GLY A 107 0.44 4.32 -4.61
N ARG A 108 1.35 5.22 -5.02
CA ARG A 108 2.68 4.84 -5.52
C ARG A 108 3.49 4.08 -4.48
N ALA A 109 3.60 4.61 -3.27
CA ALA A 109 4.40 3.99 -2.22
C ALA A 109 3.87 2.59 -1.88
N ALA A 110 2.55 2.44 -1.72
CA ALA A 110 1.91 1.15 -1.51
C ALA A 110 2.16 0.18 -2.67
N LEU A 111 2.02 0.65 -3.92
CA LEU A 111 2.23 -0.16 -5.12
C LEU A 111 3.67 -0.68 -5.22
N GLU A 112 4.67 0.18 -4.97
CA GLU A 112 6.08 -0.20 -5.02
C GLU A 112 6.39 -1.31 -4.02
N VAL A 113 5.97 -1.14 -2.78
CA VAL A 113 6.29 -2.10 -1.71
C VAL A 113 5.51 -3.40 -1.87
N ALA A 114 4.21 -3.33 -2.17
CA ALA A 114 3.38 -4.52 -2.42
C ALA A 114 3.89 -5.33 -3.63
N SER A 115 4.38 -4.66 -4.67
CA SER A 115 4.95 -5.33 -5.83
C SER A 115 6.20 -6.14 -5.50
N GLN A 116 7.01 -5.71 -4.54
CA GLN A 116 8.16 -6.49 -4.05
C GLN A 116 7.70 -7.80 -3.41
N ALA A 117 6.69 -7.75 -2.54
CA ALA A 117 6.10 -8.93 -1.93
C ALA A 117 5.53 -9.90 -2.99
N VAL A 118 4.74 -9.39 -3.94
CA VAL A 118 4.15 -10.21 -5.01
C VAL A 118 5.23 -10.82 -5.89
N TRP A 119 6.20 -10.02 -6.33
CA TRP A 119 7.30 -10.50 -7.17
C TRP A 119 8.12 -11.60 -6.48
N MET A 120 8.44 -11.42 -5.21
CA MET A 120 9.18 -12.38 -4.40
C MET A 120 8.51 -13.76 -4.40
N THR A 121 7.19 -13.82 -4.23
CA THR A 121 6.42 -15.07 -4.13
C THR A 121 5.86 -15.56 -5.46
N ALA A 122 6.09 -14.86 -6.57
CA ALA A 122 5.67 -15.27 -7.91
C ALA A 122 6.66 -16.23 -8.61
N GLY A 123 7.71 -16.67 -7.94
CA GLY A 123 8.63 -17.71 -8.45
C GLY A 123 7.93 -19.05 -8.61
N GLY A 124 8.26 -19.79 -9.68
CA GLY A 124 7.67 -21.11 -9.92
C GLY A 124 8.14 -22.19 -8.94
N THR A 125 9.23 -21.95 -8.21
CA THR A 125 9.84 -22.87 -7.24
C THR A 125 10.23 -22.15 -5.95
N ALA A 126 10.36 -22.88 -4.84
CA ALA A 126 10.88 -22.34 -3.59
C ALA A 126 12.27 -21.70 -3.77
N LEU A 127 13.13 -22.33 -4.58
CA LEU A 127 14.47 -21.82 -4.86
C LEU A 127 14.43 -20.47 -5.59
N GLU A 128 13.58 -20.31 -6.58
CA GLU A 128 13.42 -19.05 -7.30
C GLU A 128 12.83 -17.95 -6.40
N CYS A 129 11.86 -18.28 -5.54
CA CYS A 129 11.35 -17.35 -4.54
C CYS A 129 12.44 -16.92 -3.55
N ALA A 130 13.27 -17.85 -3.07
CA ALA A 130 14.40 -17.55 -2.19
C ALA A 130 15.44 -16.67 -2.88
N ARG A 131 15.77 -16.95 -4.14
CA ARG A 131 16.66 -16.12 -4.96
C ARG A 131 16.14 -14.67 -5.05
N ARG A 132 14.87 -14.51 -5.39
CA ARG A 132 14.22 -13.17 -5.47
C ARG A 132 14.21 -12.48 -4.11
N HIS A 133 13.91 -13.21 -3.05
CA HIS A 133 13.97 -12.68 -1.70
C HIS A 133 15.36 -12.11 -1.37
N LEU A 134 16.41 -12.88 -1.55
CA LEU A 134 17.77 -12.43 -1.24
C LEU A 134 18.23 -11.28 -2.16
N SER A 135 17.77 -11.23 -3.40
CA SER A 135 18.01 -10.08 -4.28
C SER A 135 17.36 -8.80 -3.75
N LEU A 136 16.17 -8.89 -3.13
CA LEU A 136 15.50 -7.74 -2.48
C LEU A 136 16.24 -7.33 -1.20
N VAL A 137 16.72 -8.27 -0.39
CA VAL A 137 17.54 -7.97 0.81
C VAL A 137 18.81 -7.22 0.41
N ARG A 138 19.50 -7.66 -0.63
CA ARG A 138 20.67 -6.95 -1.16
C ARG A 138 20.34 -5.57 -1.69
N TRP A 139 19.16 -5.41 -2.32
CA TRP A 139 18.71 -4.10 -2.76
C TRP A 139 18.48 -3.16 -1.57
N ASP A 140 17.86 -3.64 -0.50
CA ASP A 140 17.65 -2.87 0.73
C ASP A 140 18.99 -2.45 1.35
N TYR A 141 19.97 -3.35 1.41
CA TYR A 141 21.33 -3.00 1.86
C TYR A 141 21.97 -1.92 0.97
N ALA A 142 21.81 -1.99 -0.35
CA ALA A 142 22.32 -0.99 -1.26
C ALA A 142 21.68 0.40 -1.04
N GLU A 143 20.36 0.45 -0.78
CA GLU A 143 19.66 1.70 -0.44
C GLU A 143 20.06 2.21 0.95
N HIS A 144 20.18 1.32 1.95
CA HIS A 144 20.65 1.66 3.28
C HIS A 144 22.05 2.26 3.24
N ARG A 145 22.95 1.68 2.44
CA ARG A 145 24.31 2.21 2.26
C ARG A 145 24.34 3.66 1.76
N LYS A 146 23.35 4.08 0.95
CA LYS A 146 23.22 5.48 0.51
C LYS A 146 22.76 6.42 1.62
N SER A 147 22.05 5.90 2.61
CA SER A 147 21.48 6.71 3.71
C SER A 147 22.43 6.94 4.88
N VAL A 148 23.46 6.10 5.03
CA VAL A 148 24.42 6.22 6.15
C VAL A 148 25.60 7.12 5.82
N PHE A 149 26.10 7.83 6.84
CA PHE A 149 27.23 8.73 6.73
C PHE A 149 28.49 8.12 7.38
N GLY A 150 29.64 8.45 6.80
CA GLY A 150 30.93 7.97 7.27
C GLY A 150 31.29 6.60 6.70
N GLN A 151 32.60 6.35 6.61
CA GLN A 151 33.11 5.13 5.98
C GLN A 151 32.83 3.90 6.83
N GLU A 152 33.00 3.97 8.13
CA GLU A 152 32.76 2.85 9.06
C GLU A 152 31.29 2.34 8.98
N ALA A 153 30.33 3.26 8.93
CA ALA A 153 28.91 2.86 8.78
C ALA A 153 28.64 2.20 7.43
N LYS A 154 29.28 2.67 6.35
CA LYS A 154 29.19 2.05 5.02
C LYS A 154 29.83 0.67 4.98
N ASP A 155 31.00 0.54 5.58
CA ASP A 155 31.74 -0.74 5.69
C ASP A 155 30.88 -1.78 6.44
N GLY A 156 30.17 -1.38 7.50
CA GLY A 156 29.25 -2.25 8.24
C GLY A 156 28.05 -2.73 7.41
N VAL A 157 27.56 -1.93 6.42
CA VAL A 157 26.53 -2.38 5.48
C VAL A 157 27.14 -3.32 4.44
N ASP A 158 28.31 -2.97 3.90
CA ASP A 158 29.03 -3.77 2.91
C ASP A 158 29.40 -5.17 3.47
N GLU A 159 29.80 -5.23 4.77
CA GLU A 159 30.07 -6.49 5.46
C GLU A 159 28.82 -7.39 5.58
N ARG A 160 27.66 -6.78 5.86
CA ARG A 160 26.39 -7.55 5.88
C ARG A 160 26.04 -8.13 4.52
N ASP A 161 26.16 -7.35 3.43
CA ASP A 161 25.94 -7.82 2.07
C ASP A 161 26.92 -8.96 1.70
N ALA A 162 28.21 -8.78 1.97
CA ALA A 162 29.23 -9.80 1.73
C ALA A 162 28.97 -11.08 2.55
N THR A 163 28.49 -10.94 3.79
CA THR A 163 28.13 -12.06 4.66
C THR A 163 26.92 -12.82 4.10
N LEU A 164 25.90 -12.10 3.59
CA LEU A 164 24.75 -12.71 2.93
C LEU A 164 25.20 -13.54 1.71
N VAL A 165 25.97 -12.93 0.81
CA VAL A 165 26.47 -13.60 -0.40
C VAL A 165 27.29 -14.83 -0.05
N LYS A 166 28.22 -14.72 0.92
CA LYS A 166 29.03 -15.85 1.41
C LYS A 166 28.19 -16.99 1.96
N ARG A 167 27.15 -16.69 2.76
CA ARG A 167 26.26 -17.74 3.32
C ARG A 167 25.39 -18.38 2.25
N ALA A 168 24.95 -17.62 1.26
CA ALA A 168 24.12 -18.11 0.17
C ALA A 168 24.91 -18.88 -0.90
N SER A 169 26.25 -18.82 -0.91
CA SER A 169 27.14 -19.37 -2.00
C SER A 169 27.02 -20.86 -2.23
N GLY A 170 26.50 -21.62 -1.27
CA GLY A 170 26.23 -23.07 -1.46
C GLY A 170 24.99 -23.33 -2.33
N VAL A 171 24.15 -22.31 -2.61
CA VAL A 171 22.89 -22.43 -3.35
C VAL A 171 22.84 -21.47 -4.54
N PHE A 172 23.38 -20.25 -4.39
CA PHE A 172 23.32 -19.18 -5.39
C PHE A 172 24.71 -18.60 -5.65
N THR A 173 24.97 -18.20 -6.89
CA THR A 173 26.12 -17.36 -7.22
C THR A 173 25.79 -15.90 -6.87
N GLU A 174 26.80 -15.04 -6.74
CA GLU A 174 26.60 -13.62 -6.51
C GLU A 174 25.81 -12.96 -7.66
N GLY A 175 26.02 -13.39 -8.90
CA GLY A 175 25.29 -12.92 -10.07
C GLY A 175 23.80 -13.27 -10.04
N ASP A 176 23.44 -14.42 -9.44
CA ASP A 176 22.04 -14.81 -9.27
C ASP A 176 21.28 -13.87 -8.32
N LEU A 177 22.00 -13.24 -7.38
CA LEU A 177 21.46 -12.38 -6.35
C LEU A 177 21.55 -10.88 -6.72
N HIS A 178 21.61 -10.56 -8.01
CA HIS A 178 21.66 -9.15 -8.44
C HIS A 178 20.40 -8.40 -8.02
N PRO A 179 20.55 -7.22 -7.36
CA PRO A 179 19.42 -6.37 -6.97
C PRO A 179 18.56 -5.97 -8.17
N PRO A 180 17.23 -6.13 -8.09
CA PRO A 180 16.34 -5.65 -9.14
C PRO A 180 16.21 -4.11 -9.09
N ASN A 181 15.44 -3.55 -10.03
CA ASN A 181 14.96 -2.18 -9.93
C ASN A 181 13.42 -2.17 -9.85
N HIS A 182 12.84 -1.04 -9.44
CA HIS A 182 11.39 -0.90 -9.28
C HIS A 182 10.61 -1.30 -10.54
N TYR A 183 11.08 -0.89 -11.70
CA TYR A 183 10.43 -1.15 -12.97
C TYR A 183 10.34 -2.63 -13.30
N THR A 184 11.45 -3.35 -13.11
CA THR A 184 11.51 -4.81 -13.30
C THR A 184 10.54 -5.53 -12.36
N VAL A 185 10.49 -5.11 -11.09
CA VAL A 185 9.62 -5.70 -10.08
C VAL A 185 8.15 -5.45 -10.40
N LEU A 186 7.77 -4.20 -10.68
CA LEU A 186 6.41 -3.80 -11.04
C LEU A 186 5.91 -4.54 -12.28
N ARG A 187 6.70 -4.53 -13.36
CA ARG A 187 6.34 -5.19 -14.62
C ARG A 187 6.13 -6.69 -14.45
N ALA A 188 6.96 -7.34 -13.64
CA ALA A 188 6.85 -8.78 -13.40
C ALA A 188 5.71 -9.12 -12.42
N ALA A 189 5.35 -8.24 -11.49
CA ALA A 189 4.24 -8.43 -10.57
C ALA A 189 2.86 -8.19 -11.21
N ALA A 190 2.76 -7.30 -12.21
CA ALA A 190 1.50 -6.90 -12.83
C ALA A 190 0.64 -8.08 -13.32
N PRO A 191 1.13 -9.01 -14.15
CA PRO A 191 0.31 -10.12 -14.66
C PRO A 191 -0.13 -11.09 -13.55
N VAL A 192 0.61 -11.16 -12.44
CA VAL A 192 0.30 -12.03 -11.30
C VAL A 192 -1.02 -11.59 -10.63
N VAL A 193 -1.30 -10.29 -10.65
CA VAL A 193 -2.53 -9.70 -10.09
C VAL A 193 -3.55 -9.35 -11.18
N SER A 194 -3.42 -9.91 -12.36
CA SER A 194 -4.29 -9.65 -13.53
C SER A 194 -4.34 -8.17 -13.93
N SER A 195 -3.22 -7.46 -13.74
CA SER A 195 -3.03 -6.09 -14.23
C SER A 195 -2.19 -6.11 -15.50
N ASN A 196 -2.46 -5.14 -16.39
CA ASN A 196 -1.64 -4.97 -17.59
C ASN A 196 -0.29 -4.30 -17.21
N PRO A 197 0.87 -4.88 -17.57
CA PRO A 197 2.16 -4.25 -17.32
C PRO A 197 2.29 -2.84 -17.91
N ASP A 198 1.73 -2.59 -19.10
CA ASP A 198 1.82 -1.29 -19.78
C ASP A 198 1.06 -0.18 -19.01
N ASP A 199 -0.05 -0.54 -18.32
CA ASP A 199 -0.75 0.41 -17.45
C ASP A 199 0.11 0.81 -16.25
N LEU A 200 0.83 -0.14 -15.64
CA LEU A 200 1.74 0.16 -14.54
C LEU A 200 2.92 1.03 -15.01
N GLU A 201 3.40 0.80 -16.24
CA GLU A 201 4.44 1.63 -16.87
C GLU A 201 4.02 3.08 -17.07
N ARG A 202 2.73 3.33 -17.23
CA ARG A 202 2.14 4.67 -17.34
C ARG A 202 1.84 5.28 -15.97
N ILE A 203 1.19 4.51 -15.08
CA ILE A 203 0.72 4.97 -13.77
C ILE A 203 1.90 5.32 -12.85
N TRP A 204 2.88 4.43 -12.75
CA TRP A 204 3.97 4.58 -11.79
C TRP A 204 4.84 5.82 -12.02
N PRO A 205 5.32 6.14 -13.24
CA PRO A 205 6.09 7.38 -13.46
C PRO A 205 5.26 8.64 -13.20
N ALA A 206 3.95 8.62 -13.51
CA ALA A 206 3.06 9.74 -13.26
C ALA A 206 2.90 10.00 -11.76
N ALA A 207 2.66 8.94 -10.97
CA ALA A 207 2.57 9.02 -9.52
C ALA A 207 3.93 9.39 -8.89
N SER A 208 5.04 8.83 -9.40
CA SER A 208 6.40 9.16 -8.98
C SER A 208 6.73 10.63 -9.23
N GLY A 209 6.47 11.11 -10.44
CA GLY A 209 6.66 12.52 -10.78
C GLY A 209 5.82 13.44 -9.91
N SER A 210 4.58 13.05 -9.58
CA SER A 210 3.71 13.78 -8.66
C SER A 210 4.30 13.85 -7.25
N ALA A 211 4.77 12.72 -6.70
CA ALA A 211 5.39 12.65 -5.38
C ALA A 211 6.66 13.51 -5.27
N HIS A 212 7.47 13.54 -6.34
CA HIS A 212 8.70 14.34 -6.42
C HIS A 212 8.47 15.81 -6.81
N GLY A 213 7.22 16.28 -6.86
CA GLY A 213 6.91 17.68 -7.17
C GLY A 213 7.17 18.10 -8.62
N ARG A 214 7.31 17.15 -9.55
CA ARG A 214 7.48 17.47 -10.97
C ARG A 214 6.26 18.23 -11.50
N VAL A 215 6.49 19.09 -12.50
CA VAL A 215 5.43 19.93 -13.08
C VAL A 215 4.53 19.16 -14.05
N TRP A 216 5.13 18.28 -14.87
CA TRP A 216 4.41 17.58 -15.92
C TRP A 216 3.20 16.74 -15.43
N PRO A 217 3.24 16.04 -14.25
CA PRO A 217 2.04 15.33 -13.79
C PRO A 217 0.89 16.29 -13.47
N ALA A 218 1.22 17.48 -12.95
CA ALA A 218 0.21 18.50 -12.70
C ALA A 218 -0.43 19.06 -13.99
N LEU A 219 0.23 18.89 -15.13
CA LEU A 219 -0.34 19.27 -16.44
C LEU A 219 -1.18 18.14 -17.04
N SER A 220 -0.80 16.88 -16.80
CA SER A 220 -1.43 15.70 -17.41
C SER A 220 -2.56 15.12 -16.58
N LEU A 221 -2.49 15.24 -15.24
CA LEU A 221 -3.42 14.65 -14.29
C LEU A 221 -4.28 15.70 -13.57
N GLN A 222 -4.47 16.86 -14.18
CA GLN A 222 -5.38 17.91 -13.73
C GLN A 222 -6.08 18.53 -14.92
N HIS A 223 -7.37 18.83 -14.77
CA HIS A 223 -8.11 19.60 -15.74
C HIS A 223 -7.92 21.09 -15.47
N VAL A 224 -7.54 21.83 -16.50
CA VAL A 224 -7.38 23.29 -16.43
C VAL A 224 -8.69 23.94 -16.85
N VAL A 225 -9.31 24.67 -15.93
CA VAL A 225 -10.55 25.42 -16.21
C VAL A 225 -10.24 26.90 -16.23
N PRO A 226 -10.44 27.60 -17.36
CA PRO A 226 -10.30 29.04 -17.43
C PRO A 226 -11.42 29.71 -16.61
N LEU A 227 -11.06 30.73 -15.81
CA LEU A 227 -12.03 31.50 -15.01
C LEU A 227 -12.32 32.84 -15.68
N ARG A 228 -11.43 33.81 -15.48
CA ARG A 228 -11.58 35.18 -15.94
C ARG A 228 -10.39 35.59 -16.75
N GLU A 229 -10.65 36.17 -17.90
CA GLU A 229 -9.66 36.90 -18.67
C GLU A 229 -9.19 38.11 -17.86
N TYR A 230 -7.88 38.32 -17.77
CA TYR A 230 -7.29 39.47 -17.10
C TYR A 230 -6.45 40.34 -18.05
N GLU A 231 -6.03 39.78 -19.18
CA GLU A 231 -5.43 40.44 -20.32
C GLU A 231 -5.91 39.76 -21.60
N PRO A 232 -5.88 40.40 -22.78
CA PRO A 232 -6.31 39.79 -24.02
C PRO A 232 -5.64 38.44 -24.28
N GLY A 233 -6.43 37.37 -24.36
CA GLY A 233 -5.99 36.00 -24.54
C GLY A 233 -5.37 35.34 -23.28
N GLN A 234 -5.31 36.03 -22.12
CA GLN A 234 -4.75 35.51 -20.89
C GLN A 234 -5.83 35.29 -19.84
N TYR A 235 -5.93 34.08 -19.30
CA TYR A 235 -6.97 33.69 -18.37
C TYR A 235 -6.37 33.28 -17.01
N ARG A 236 -7.02 33.73 -15.94
CA ARG A 236 -6.85 33.04 -14.64
C ARG A 236 -7.45 31.66 -14.75
N THR A 237 -6.72 30.67 -14.29
CA THR A 237 -7.14 29.28 -14.36
C THR A 237 -7.19 28.66 -12.96
N ILE A 238 -8.05 27.67 -12.80
CA ILE A 238 -7.97 26.72 -11.70
C ILE A 238 -7.62 25.35 -12.25
N ARG A 239 -7.01 24.53 -11.41
CA ARG A 239 -6.69 23.14 -11.72
C ARG A 239 -7.51 22.23 -10.84
N ILE A 240 -8.27 21.36 -11.47
CA ILE A 240 -9.12 20.36 -10.79
C ILE A 240 -8.38 19.02 -10.94
N PRO A 241 -8.12 18.29 -9.85
CA PRO A 241 -7.55 16.96 -9.93
C PRO A 241 -8.34 16.04 -10.86
N ASP A 242 -7.65 15.27 -11.68
CA ASP A 242 -8.23 14.15 -12.41
C ASP A 242 -8.51 13.01 -11.42
N THR A 243 -9.79 12.83 -11.11
CA THR A 243 -10.24 11.81 -10.15
C THR A 243 -10.06 10.39 -10.68
N ASP A 244 -10.08 10.19 -12.00
CA ASP A 244 -9.90 8.88 -12.62
C ASP A 244 -8.45 8.42 -12.45
N GLY A 245 -7.48 9.29 -12.71
CA GLY A 245 -6.06 8.98 -12.47
C GLY A 245 -5.73 8.76 -11.00
N MET A 246 -6.40 9.48 -10.08
CA MET A 246 -6.29 9.22 -8.64
C MET A 246 -6.85 7.84 -8.27
N THR A 247 -8.01 7.48 -8.80
CA THR A 247 -8.67 6.19 -8.57
C THR A 247 -7.80 5.04 -9.08
N GLU A 248 -7.30 5.16 -10.29
CA GLU A 248 -6.52 4.12 -10.96
C GLU A 248 -5.27 3.72 -10.16
N VAL A 249 -4.49 4.68 -9.67
CA VAL A 249 -3.29 4.37 -8.87
C VAL A 249 -3.63 3.72 -7.54
N LEU A 250 -4.73 4.12 -6.92
CA LEU A 250 -5.17 3.58 -5.63
C LEU A 250 -5.74 2.16 -5.77
N GLU A 251 -6.55 1.90 -6.80
CA GLU A 251 -7.11 0.57 -7.07
C GLU A 251 -6.03 -0.46 -7.42
N VAL A 252 -5.05 -0.05 -8.22
CA VAL A 252 -3.93 -0.93 -8.57
C VAL A 252 -3.06 -1.22 -7.34
N ALA A 253 -2.81 -0.23 -6.50
CA ALA A 253 -2.05 -0.40 -5.26
C ALA A 253 -2.79 -1.32 -4.26
N GLU A 254 -4.11 -1.13 -4.12
CA GLU A 254 -4.95 -1.97 -3.27
C GLU A 254 -4.97 -3.42 -3.77
N ARG A 255 -5.21 -3.64 -5.06
CA ARG A 255 -5.23 -4.97 -5.68
C ARG A 255 -3.91 -5.72 -5.49
N MET A 256 -2.78 -5.03 -5.71
CA MET A 256 -1.44 -5.58 -5.50
C MET A 256 -1.23 -5.97 -4.03
N THR A 257 -1.63 -5.10 -3.11
CA THR A 257 -1.50 -5.31 -1.66
C THR A 257 -2.40 -6.45 -1.19
N SER A 258 -3.67 -6.45 -1.56
CA SER A 258 -4.63 -7.49 -1.18
C SER A 258 -4.22 -8.87 -1.70
N TYR A 259 -3.78 -8.96 -2.96
CA TYR A 259 -3.22 -10.20 -3.49
C TYR A 259 -2.01 -10.67 -2.68
N GLY A 260 -1.07 -9.77 -2.39
CA GLY A 260 0.11 -10.08 -1.59
C GLY A 260 -0.26 -10.62 -0.20
N VAL A 261 -1.24 -10.01 0.46
CA VAL A 261 -1.73 -10.46 1.79
C VAL A 261 -2.34 -11.86 1.73
N LEU A 262 -3.19 -12.13 0.75
CA LEU A 262 -3.77 -13.46 0.56
C LEU A 262 -2.68 -14.50 0.26
N ARG A 263 -1.70 -14.12 -0.55
CA ARG A 263 -0.54 -14.96 -0.87
C ARG A 263 0.34 -15.22 0.36
N HIS A 264 0.53 -14.21 1.22
CA HIS A 264 1.22 -14.38 2.49
C HIS A 264 0.54 -15.41 3.39
N ALA A 265 -0.77 -15.28 3.54
CA ALA A 265 -1.56 -16.22 4.35
C ALA A 265 -1.52 -17.65 3.79
N ASP A 266 -1.66 -17.83 2.47
CA ASP A 266 -1.50 -19.13 1.79
C ASP A 266 -0.10 -19.72 2.05
N PHE A 267 0.95 -18.91 1.90
CA PHE A 267 2.33 -19.35 2.10
C PHE A 267 2.68 -19.67 3.55
N CYS A 268 2.00 -19.03 4.52
CA CYS A 268 2.08 -19.40 5.93
C CYS A 268 1.29 -20.67 6.27
N GLY A 269 0.42 -21.14 5.36
CA GLY A 269 -0.46 -22.28 5.59
C GLY A 269 -1.70 -21.94 6.43
N ALA A 270 -2.15 -20.68 6.41
CA ALA A 270 -3.35 -20.25 7.09
C ALA A 270 -4.63 -20.68 6.36
N ASP A 271 -5.72 -20.90 7.08
CA ASP A 271 -7.05 -21.17 6.52
C ASP A 271 -7.63 -19.86 5.93
N LEU A 272 -7.39 -19.62 4.64
CA LEU A 272 -7.81 -18.42 3.94
C LEU A 272 -9.33 -18.14 4.03
N PRO A 273 -10.24 -19.09 3.77
CA PRO A 273 -11.68 -18.89 3.92
C PRO A 273 -12.06 -18.34 5.30
N VAL A 274 -11.49 -18.92 6.36
CA VAL A 274 -11.74 -18.48 7.73
C VAL A 274 -11.22 -17.06 7.94
N ARG A 275 -10.00 -16.75 7.53
CA ARG A 275 -9.41 -15.41 7.72
C ARG A 275 -10.15 -14.32 6.96
N ILE A 276 -10.59 -14.59 5.75
CA ILE A 276 -11.40 -13.67 4.94
C ILE A 276 -12.74 -13.40 5.63
N GLU A 277 -13.43 -14.46 6.10
CA GLU A 277 -14.71 -14.30 6.77
C GLU A 277 -14.59 -13.55 8.10
N GLU A 278 -13.57 -13.82 8.90
CA GLU A 278 -13.28 -13.07 10.14
C GLU A 278 -13.03 -11.58 9.84
N ALA A 279 -12.24 -11.26 8.83
CA ALA A 279 -11.97 -9.89 8.42
C ALA A 279 -13.22 -9.18 7.89
N ARG A 280 -14.05 -9.87 7.10
CA ARG A 280 -15.33 -9.36 6.60
C ARG A 280 -16.30 -9.05 7.75
N LEU A 281 -16.46 -9.96 8.70
CA LEU A 281 -17.32 -9.77 9.87
C LEU A 281 -16.82 -8.62 10.74
N TRP A 282 -15.51 -8.54 10.97
CA TRP A 282 -14.92 -7.41 11.69
C TRP A 282 -15.21 -6.09 10.98
N LEU A 283 -14.95 -5.98 9.67
CA LEU A 283 -15.21 -4.76 8.91
C LEU A 283 -16.67 -4.34 9.01
N THR A 284 -17.61 -5.28 8.84
CA THR A 284 -19.05 -5.04 8.98
C THR A 284 -19.42 -4.52 10.38
N SER A 285 -18.68 -4.91 11.42
CA SER A 285 -18.94 -4.46 12.79
C SER A 285 -18.47 -3.06 13.09
N VAL A 286 -17.43 -2.56 12.38
CA VAL A 286 -16.80 -1.27 12.65
C VAL A 286 -17.18 -0.17 11.65
N VAL A 287 -17.63 -0.53 10.44
CA VAL A 287 -18.05 0.45 9.43
C VAL A 287 -19.32 1.17 9.89
N PRO A 288 -19.34 2.51 9.85
CA PRO A 288 -20.55 3.28 10.17
C PRO A 288 -21.70 2.94 9.22
N LEU A 289 -22.87 2.81 9.78
CA LEU A 289 -24.08 2.54 9.02
C LEU A 289 -24.68 3.85 8.50
N ARG A 290 -25.27 3.77 7.33
CA ARG A 290 -26.10 4.85 6.83
C ARG A 290 -27.36 5.00 7.71
N GLU A 291 -27.85 6.22 7.87
CA GLU A 291 -29.07 6.50 8.64
C GLU A 291 -30.29 5.78 8.06
N ASP A 292 -30.31 5.55 6.74
CA ASP A 292 -31.37 4.85 6.00
C ASP A 292 -31.15 3.33 5.89
N ALA A 293 -30.15 2.76 6.58
CA ALA A 293 -29.86 1.34 6.51
C ALA A 293 -30.98 0.53 7.19
N ASP A 294 -31.45 -0.56 6.52
CA ASP A 294 -32.45 -1.46 7.09
C ASP A 294 -31.96 -2.09 8.41
N PRO A 295 -32.61 -1.79 9.55
CA PRO A 295 -32.19 -2.30 10.86
C PRO A 295 -32.17 -3.84 10.93
N VAL A 296 -33.05 -4.52 10.18
CA VAL A 296 -33.15 -6.00 10.17
C VAL A 296 -31.97 -6.60 9.41
N ALA A 297 -31.62 -6.03 8.26
CA ALA A 297 -30.44 -6.46 7.48
C ALA A 297 -29.14 -6.25 8.29
N VAL A 298 -29.01 -5.09 8.94
CA VAL A 298 -27.90 -4.77 9.83
C VAL A 298 -27.79 -5.72 11.01
N ALA A 299 -28.90 -6.02 11.69
CA ALA A 299 -28.91 -6.96 12.81
C ALA A 299 -28.51 -8.38 12.36
N ARG A 300 -28.92 -8.82 11.17
CA ARG A 300 -28.50 -10.10 10.60
C ARG A 300 -27.00 -10.17 10.32
N LEU A 301 -26.43 -9.10 9.78
CA LEU A 301 -24.99 -9.00 9.50
C LEU A 301 -24.17 -9.00 10.81
N ARG A 302 -24.60 -8.24 11.83
CA ARG A 302 -23.93 -8.14 13.12
C ARG A 302 -24.03 -9.41 13.97
N ARG A 303 -25.12 -10.15 13.91
CA ARG A 303 -25.29 -11.42 14.65
C ARG A 303 -24.33 -12.53 14.18
N ARG A 304 -23.79 -12.43 12.99
CA ARG A 304 -22.78 -13.35 12.46
C ARG A 304 -21.36 -12.93 12.81
N ALA A 305 -21.16 -11.75 13.38
CA ALA A 305 -19.84 -11.30 13.80
C ALA A 305 -19.44 -11.97 15.12
N PRO A 306 -18.26 -12.58 15.21
CA PRO A 306 -17.75 -13.08 16.48
C PRO A 306 -17.58 -11.89 17.44
N THR A 307 -17.93 -12.10 18.70
CA THR A 307 -17.68 -11.12 19.77
C THR A 307 -16.17 -10.94 19.90
N VAL A 308 -15.66 -9.84 19.39
CA VAL A 308 -14.24 -9.48 19.52
C VAL A 308 -14.03 -8.99 20.96
N SER A 309 -13.71 -9.91 21.86
CA SER A 309 -13.13 -9.58 23.16
C SER A 309 -11.63 -9.32 22.96
N GLY A 310 -11.29 -8.13 22.50
CA GLY A 310 -9.91 -7.69 22.28
C GLY A 310 -9.75 -6.26 22.74
N ARG A 311 -9.34 -6.11 24.01
CA ARG A 311 -8.79 -4.85 24.51
C ARG A 311 -7.60 -4.47 23.61
N PRO A 312 -7.49 -3.24 23.11
CA PRO A 312 -6.31 -2.82 22.37
C PRO A 312 -5.06 -3.06 23.25
N PRO A 313 -3.92 -3.42 22.68
CA PRO A 313 -2.68 -3.56 23.42
C PRO A 313 -2.41 -2.24 24.13
N SER A 314 -2.29 -2.29 25.46
CA SER A 314 -1.86 -1.16 26.27
C SER A 314 -0.45 -0.80 25.79
N THR A 315 -0.25 0.42 25.31
CA THR A 315 1.06 1.02 25.19
C THR A 315 1.72 0.99 26.56
N THR A 316 2.68 0.10 26.74
CA THR A 316 3.54 0.08 27.93
C THR A 316 4.35 1.36 27.91
N ASP A 317 4.00 2.24 28.84
CA ASP A 317 4.75 3.43 29.19
C ASP A 317 6.12 2.98 29.74
N GLY A 318 7.12 3.04 28.88
CA GLY A 318 8.50 2.74 29.18
C GLY A 318 9.20 3.99 29.73
N SER A 319 8.87 4.41 30.94
CA SER A 319 9.69 5.39 31.67
C SER A 319 11.06 4.78 32.00
N PRO A 320 12.18 5.40 31.64
CA PRO A 320 13.49 4.94 32.09
C PRO A 320 13.60 5.16 33.60
N LYS A 321 13.96 4.12 34.33
CA LYS A 321 14.43 4.26 35.71
C LYS A 321 15.80 4.90 35.69
N GLU A 322 15.90 6.09 36.26
CA GLU A 322 17.17 6.66 36.70
C GLU A 322 17.69 5.83 37.88
N ASP A 323 18.77 5.10 37.67
CA ASP A 323 19.57 4.53 38.74
C ASP A 323 20.64 5.54 39.17
N SER A 324 20.63 5.86 40.47
CA SER A 324 21.58 6.69 41.22
C SER A 324 22.90 5.98 41.39
#